data_4a5b732cbff92bef35655da68cdd7895
#
_entry.id   4a5b732cbff92bef35655da68cdd7895
#
_cell.length_a   1.000
_cell.length_b   1.000
_cell.length_c   1.000
_cell.angle_alpha   90.00
_cell.angle_beta   90.00
_cell.angle_gamma   90.00
#
_symmetry.space_group_name_H-M   'P 1'
#
loop_
_entity.id
_entity.type
_entity.pdbx_description
1 polymer ?
#
loop_
_entity_poly.entity_id
_entity_poly.type
_entity_poly.pdbx_seq_one_letter_code
_entity_poly.pdbx_strand_id
1 'polypeptide(L)'
;MSREITWTAKLPEGGKREVRVAVAHGSLKWQFKRSDAERWDYDSPATQQDWDTLEDILARRAARGRKVAFIPSVKRLRLKAGF
;
A
#
# COMPACT_ATOMS: atom_id res chain seq x y z
N MET A 1 -4.24 -7.66 15.96
CA MET A 1 -3.13 -6.73 15.62
C MET A 1 -3.20 -6.35 14.16
N SER A 2 -3.17 -5.06 13.89
CA SER A 2 -3.06 -4.58 12.52
C SER A 2 -1.63 -4.78 12.02
N ARG A 3 -1.49 -5.15 10.74
CA ARG A 3 -0.20 -5.23 10.07
C ARG A 3 -0.04 -4.00 9.20
N GLU A 4 1.15 -3.43 9.22
CA GLU A 4 1.48 -2.29 8.40
C GLU A 4 2.53 -2.66 7.36
N ILE A 5 2.35 -2.16 6.15
CA ILE A 5 3.31 -2.27 5.06
C ILE A 5 3.65 -0.86 4.64
N THR A 6 4.93 -0.53 4.61
CA THR A 6 5.39 0.81 4.26
C THR A 6 6.43 0.77 3.16
N TRP A 7 6.42 1.78 2.32
CA TRP A 7 7.47 1.98 1.32
C TRP A 7 7.54 3.46 0.95
N THR A 8 8.58 3.81 0.19
CA THR A 8 8.77 5.16 -0.32
C THR A 8 8.70 5.13 -1.83
N ALA A 9 7.92 6.02 -2.41
CA ALA A 9 7.77 6.16 -3.86
C ALA A 9 8.33 7.51 -4.31
N LYS A 10 8.94 7.53 -5.51
CA LYS A 10 9.41 8.78 -6.11
C LYS A 10 8.24 9.47 -6.81
N LEU A 11 8.17 10.78 -6.67
CA LEU A 11 7.16 11.60 -7.33
C LEU A 11 7.66 12.05 -8.70
N PRO A 12 6.78 12.14 -9.72
CA PRO A 12 7.15 12.60 -11.05
C PRO A 12 7.73 14.02 -11.05
N GLU A 13 7.25 14.88 -10.19
CA GLU A 13 7.70 16.26 -10.06
C GLU A 13 8.97 16.42 -9.24
N GLY A 14 9.53 15.31 -8.75
CA GLY A 14 10.64 15.32 -7.79
C GLY A 14 10.14 15.16 -6.36
N GLY A 15 11.04 14.78 -5.46
CA GLY A 15 10.69 14.47 -4.08
C GLY A 15 10.23 13.03 -3.90
N LYS A 16 9.83 12.70 -2.68
CA LYS A 16 9.44 11.35 -2.30
C LYS A 16 8.11 11.38 -1.57
N ARG A 17 7.41 10.26 -1.62
CA ARG A 17 6.14 10.07 -0.95
C ARG A 17 6.22 8.78 -0.15
N GLU A 18 5.96 8.86 1.14
CA GLU A 18 5.80 7.66 1.96
C GLU A 18 4.41 7.10 1.80
N VAL A 19 4.32 5.78 1.65
CA VAL A 19 3.05 5.08 1.60
C VAL A 19 2.99 4.10 2.75
N ARG A 20 1.90 4.15 3.50
CA ARG A 20 1.63 3.22 4.59
C ARG A 20 0.28 2.55 4.34
N VAL A 21 0.27 1.24 4.40
CA VAL A 21 -0.96 0.46 4.27
C VAL A 21 -1.16 -0.33 5.55
N ALA A 22 -2.26 -0.06 6.24
CA ALA A 22 -2.65 -0.83 7.42
C ALA A 22 -3.69 -1.86 7.01
N VAL A 23 -3.44 -3.12 7.35
CA VAL A 23 -4.35 -4.23 7.04
C VAL A 23 -5.05 -4.63 8.33
N ALA A 24 -6.36 -4.52 8.34
CA ALA A 24 -7.18 -4.90 9.49
C ALA A 24 -8.53 -5.42 9.02
N HIS A 25 -8.92 -6.60 9.54
CA HIS A 25 -10.25 -7.18 9.33
C HIS A 25 -10.68 -7.24 7.86
N GLY A 26 -9.76 -7.60 6.96
CA GLY A 26 -10.07 -7.73 5.54
C GLY A 26 -10.19 -6.42 4.80
N SER A 27 -9.82 -5.31 5.41
CA SER A 27 -9.80 -4.00 4.75
C SER A 27 -8.40 -3.40 4.78
N LEU A 28 -8.17 -2.46 3.87
CA LEU A 28 -6.90 -1.74 3.78
C LEU A 28 -7.14 -0.26 4.06
N LYS A 29 -6.29 0.32 4.89
CA LYS A 29 -6.26 1.76 5.11
C LYS A 29 -4.98 2.31 4.51
N TRP A 30 -5.13 3.17 3.52
CA TRP A 30 -4.02 3.82 2.83
C TRP A 30 -3.73 5.16 3.47
N GLN A 31 -2.45 5.44 3.67
CA GLN A 31 -1.99 6.71 4.21
C GLN A 31 -0.78 7.15 3.40
N PHE A 32 -0.73 8.42 3.05
CA PHE A 32 0.33 8.97 2.21
C PHE A 32 0.92 10.20 2.89
N LYS A 33 2.23 10.37 2.76
CA LYS A 33 2.90 11.56 3.25
C LYS A 33 4.00 11.96 2.29
N ARG A 34 3.89 13.16 1.72
CA ARG A 34 4.95 13.72 0.88
C ARG A 34 6.11 14.16 1.78
N SER A 35 7.33 14.12 1.23
CA SER A 35 8.52 14.51 1.98
C SER A 35 8.50 15.97 2.45
N ASP A 36 7.75 16.84 1.74
CA ASP A 36 7.60 18.25 2.07
C ASP A 36 6.36 18.55 2.91
N ALA A 37 5.58 17.54 3.28
CA ALA A 37 4.36 17.71 4.04
C ALA A 37 4.58 17.39 5.52
N GLU A 38 3.85 18.10 6.39
CA GLU A 38 3.92 17.89 7.84
C GLU A 38 2.89 16.86 8.33
N ARG A 39 1.87 16.58 7.53
CA ARG A 39 0.76 15.71 7.93
C ARG A 39 0.58 14.57 6.95
N TRP A 40 0.08 13.46 7.50
CA TRP A 40 -0.33 12.32 6.69
C TRP A 40 -1.66 12.61 5.99
N ASP A 41 -1.77 12.15 4.75
CA ASP A 41 -2.99 12.23 3.96
C ASP A 41 -3.73 10.90 4.09
N TYR A 42 -4.96 10.95 4.62
CA TYR A 42 -5.81 9.78 4.79
C TYR A 42 -6.96 9.73 3.79
N ASP A 43 -7.11 10.76 2.98
CA ASP A 43 -8.27 10.95 2.11
C ASP A 43 -8.03 10.60 0.65
N SER A 44 -6.79 10.70 0.18
CA SER A 44 -6.47 10.40 -1.21
C SER A 44 -6.57 8.90 -1.49
N PRO A 45 -7.15 8.51 -2.65
CA PRO A 45 -7.21 7.10 -3.03
C PRO A 45 -5.86 6.61 -3.51
N ALA A 46 -5.63 5.30 -3.38
CA ALA A 46 -4.45 4.66 -3.94
C ALA A 46 -4.52 4.68 -5.46
N THR A 47 -3.37 4.87 -6.10
CA THR A 47 -3.25 4.82 -7.55
C THR A 47 -2.97 3.39 -8.01
N GLN A 48 -3.07 3.15 -9.32
CA GLN A 48 -2.72 1.85 -9.88
C GLN A 48 -1.28 1.46 -9.50
N GLN A 49 -0.36 2.42 -9.57
CA GLN A 49 1.03 2.16 -9.18
C GLN A 49 1.16 1.77 -7.71
N ASP A 50 0.38 2.39 -6.84
CA ASP A 50 0.36 2.03 -5.42
C ASP A 50 -0.07 0.58 -5.22
N TRP A 51 -1.12 0.15 -5.92
CA TRP A 51 -1.58 -1.23 -5.88
C TRP A 51 -0.55 -2.21 -6.44
N ASP A 52 0.10 -1.84 -7.56
CA ASP A 52 1.13 -2.68 -8.17
C ASP A 52 2.29 -2.88 -7.19
N THR A 53 2.72 -1.81 -6.52
CA THR A 53 3.81 -1.88 -5.56
C THR A 53 3.44 -2.75 -4.36
N LEU A 54 2.23 -2.59 -3.85
CA LEU A 54 1.74 -3.41 -2.73
C LEU A 54 1.75 -4.90 -3.08
N GLU A 55 1.21 -5.24 -4.24
CA GLU A 55 1.18 -6.65 -4.68
C GLU A 55 2.59 -7.21 -4.87
N ASP A 56 3.51 -6.41 -5.41
CA ASP A 56 4.90 -6.82 -5.59
C ASP A 56 5.58 -7.10 -4.26
N ILE A 57 5.40 -6.24 -3.26
CA ILE A 57 5.96 -6.44 -1.92
C ILE A 57 5.42 -7.72 -1.30
N LEU A 58 4.12 -7.96 -1.41
CA LEU A 58 3.48 -9.16 -0.87
C LEU A 58 3.99 -10.42 -1.57
N ALA A 59 4.14 -10.37 -2.89
CA ALA A 59 4.66 -11.50 -3.65
C ALA A 59 6.10 -11.84 -3.24
N ARG A 60 6.93 -10.83 -3.02
CA ARG A 60 8.30 -11.04 -2.55
C ARG A 60 8.35 -11.66 -1.16
N ARG A 61 7.48 -11.23 -0.26
CA ARG A 61 7.37 -11.82 1.08
C ARG A 61 6.95 -13.28 1.02
N ALA A 62 5.99 -13.60 0.17
CA ALA A 62 5.54 -14.96 -0.03
C ALA A 62 6.64 -15.85 -0.60
N ALA A 63 7.42 -15.32 -1.57
CA ALA A 63 8.53 -16.04 -2.18
C ALA A 63 9.65 -16.36 -1.18
N ARG A 64 9.76 -15.58 -0.11
CA ARG A 64 10.74 -15.82 0.96
C ARG A 64 10.22 -16.78 2.04
N GLY A 65 9.09 -17.44 1.79
CA GLY A 65 8.52 -18.40 2.72
C GLY A 65 7.69 -17.81 3.84
N ARG A 66 7.42 -16.51 3.82
CA ARG A 66 6.55 -15.87 4.81
C ARG A 66 5.09 -16.10 4.43
N LYS A 67 4.29 -16.47 5.42
CA LYS A 67 2.85 -16.61 5.18
C LYS A 67 2.22 -15.22 5.05
N VAL A 68 1.63 -14.96 3.87
CA VAL A 68 0.92 -13.71 3.61
C VAL A 68 -0.52 -14.09 3.30
N ALA A 69 -1.32 -14.26 4.35
CA ALA A 69 -2.67 -14.78 4.26
C ALA A 69 -3.65 -13.81 3.59
N PHE A 70 -3.31 -12.53 3.47
CA PHE A 70 -4.21 -11.51 2.96
C PHE A 70 -4.01 -11.16 1.48
N ILE A 71 -3.14 -11.89 0.75
CA ILE A 71 -2.94 -11.66 -0.69
C ILE A 71 -4.24 -11.74 -1.49
N PRO A 72 -5.09 -12.79 -1.31
CA PRO A 72 -6.36 -12.84 -2.05
C PRO A 72 -7.29 -11.69 -1.73
N SER A 73 -7.30 -11.23 -0.48
CA SER A 73 -8.12 -10.07 -0.07
C SER A 73 -7.65 -8.79 -0.75
N VAL A 74 -6.32 -8.60 -0.88
CA VAL A 74 -5.76 -7.43 -1.57
C VAL A 74 -6.20 -7.40 -3.04
N LYS A 75 -6.12 -8.54 -3.73
CA LYS A 75 -6.56 -8.62 -5.13
C LYS A 75 -8.03 -8.27 -5.29
N ARG A 76 -8.87 -8.77 -4.39
CA ARG A 76 -10.31 -8.48 -4.40
C ARG A 76 -10.56 -6.98 -4.19
N LEU A 77 -9.89 -6.38 -3.21
CA LEU A 77 -10.04 -4.97 -2.90
C LEU A 77 -9.56 -4.08 -4.06
N ARG A 78 -8.50 -4.49 -4.74
CA ARG A 78 -8.01 -3.78 -5.92
C ARG A 78 -9.07 -3.77 -7.03
N LEU A 79 -9.66 -4.91 -7.34
CA LEU A 79 -10.72 -5.00 -8.34
C LEU A 79 -11.92 -4.14 -7.95
N LYS A 80 -12.30 -4.16 -6.68
CA LYS A 80 -13.41 -3.37 -6.18
C LYS A 80 -13.13 -1.86 -6.29
N ALA A 81 -11.86 -1.46 -6.20
CA ALA A 81 -11.45 -0.06 -6.36
C ALA A 81 -11.37 0.37 -7.83
N GLY A 82 -11.55 -0.55 -8.77
CA GLY A 82 -11.53 -0.24 -10.20
C GLY A 82 -10.17 -0.40 -10.88
N PHE A 83 -9.27 -1.10 -10.24
CA PHE A 83 -7.93 -1.37 -10.77
C PHE A 83 -7.70 -2.85 -10.95
#